data_79a4c43af368a99b18a92aabf7f8e217
#
_entry.id   79a4c43af368a99b18a92aabf7f8e217
#
_cell.length_a   1.000
_cell.length_b   1.000
_cell.length_c   1.000
_cell.angle_alpha   90.00
_cell.angle_beta   90.00
_cell.angle_gamma   90.00
#
_symmetry.space_group_name_H-M   'P 1'
#
loop_
_entity.id
_entity.type
_entity.pdbx_description
1 polymer ?
#
loop_
_entity_poly.entity_id
_entity_poly.type
_entity_poly.pdbx_seq_one_letter_code
_entity_poly.pdbx_strand_id
1 'polypeptide(L)'
;MIHHIPGPAGILEALVDDRIEPPTAAVVLAHPHPQYGGTMHTKAVFQGAKAFCRLGCAVLRFNFRGVGVSAGTFSGGDGELDDFRAGVDFMAARFPGVPLWAAGVSFGSWVAMTAGAKDDRVATLIGIAVPAKLYDFSAVRDSQKAKYFIHGEHDQLCPLRAVWELYGQSAEPKELVVIDGADHLFDGRVTEVADAITDLLGQA
;
A
#
# COMPACT_ATOMS: atom_id res chain seq x y z
N MET A 1 6.91 -17.59 2.75
CA MET A 1 7.65 -17.92 3.99
C MET A 1 7.53 -16.75 4.95
N ILE A 2 7.35 -16.99 6.25
CA ILE A 2 7.35 -15.90 7.25
C ILE A 2 8.78 -15.40 7.41
N HIS A 3 8.96 -14.10 7.35
CA HIS A 3 10.22 -13.40 7.57
C HIS A 3 10.09 -12.49 8.79
N HIS A 4 11.20 -12.27 9.44
CA HIS A 4 11.33 -11.26 10.49
C HIS A 4 12.29 -10.18 9.97
N ILE A 5 11.76 -9.02 9.63
CA ILE A 5 12.57 -7.92 9.14
C ILE A 5 12.93 -6.97 10.27
N PRO A 6 14.16 -6.42 10.31
CA PRO A 6 14.52 -5.42 11.30
C PRO A 6 13.68 -4.15 11.12
N GLY A 7 12.99 -3.73 12.15
CA GLY A 7 12.25 -2.48 12.18
C GLY A 7 12.72 -1.57 13.30
N PRO A 8 12.34 -0.28 13.31
CA PRO A 8 12.80 0.70 14.29
C PRO A 8 12.40 0.40 15.74
N ALA A 9 11.24 -0.25 15.93
CA ALA A 9 10.75 -0.66 17.26
C ALA A 9 11.12 -2.11 17.62
N GLY A 10 11.90 -2.78 16.79
CA GLY A 10 12.26 -4.18 16.88
C GLY A 10 11.83 -4.96 15.63
N ILE A 11 11.66 -6.27 15.75
CA ILE A 11 11.31 -7.14 14.62
C ILE A 11 9.90 -6.85 14.13
N LEU A 12 9.73 -6.76 12.80
CA LEU A 12 8.43 -6.75 12.12
C LEU A 12 8.16 -8.12 11.50
N GLU A 13 6.97 -8.66 11.74
CA GLU A 13 6.47 -9.88 11.11
C GLU A 13 6.12 -9.61 9.65
N ALA A 14 6.62 -10.43 8.74
CA ALA A 14 6.46 -10.20 7.31
C ALA A 14 6.29 -11.48 6.51
N LEU A 15 5.68 -11.36 5.33
CA LEU A 15 5.57 -12.39 4.31
C LEU A 15 6.10 -11.84 2.99
N VAL A 16 7.00 -12.57 2.34
CA VAL A 16 7.46 -12.27 0.99
C VAL A 16 6.91 -13.32 0.04
N ASP A 17 6.21 -12.85 -0.99
CA ASP A 17 5.77 -13.62 -2.15
C ASP A 17 6.67 -13.23 -3.34
N ASP A 18 7.65 -14.08 -3.68
CA ASP A 18 8.73 -13.82 -4.66
C ASP A 18 8.95 -15.00 -5.62
N ARG A 19 7.87 -15.47 -6.24
CA ARG A 19 7.89 -16.70 -7.07
C ARG A 19 8.49 -16.51 -8.47
N ILE A 20 8.69 -15.28 -8.90
CA ILE A 20 9.21 -14.93 -10.24
C ILE A 20 10.53 -14.22 -10.06
N GLU A 21 11.55 -14.64 -10.81
CA GLU A 21 12.89 -14.06 -10.75
C GLU A 21 13.45 -13.87 -12.17
N PRO A 22 13.89 -12.67 -12.56
CA PRO A 22 13.75 -11.41 -11.81
C PRO A 22 12.29 -10.93 -11.78
N PRO A 23 11.84 -10.30 -10.68
CA PRO A 23 10.50 -9.72 -10.64
C PRO A 23 10.43 -8.42 -11.47
N THR A 24 9.24 -8.09 -11.98
CA THR A 24 8.99 -6.85 -12.73
C THR A 24 9.08 -5.61 -11.83
N ALA A 25 8.65 -5.75 -10.58
CA ALA A 25 8.76 -4.75 -9.53
C ALA A 25 8.82 -5.41 -8.15
N ALA A 26 9.31 -4.69 -7.15
CA ALA A 26 9.26 -5.11 -5.74
C ALA A 26 8.29 -4.20 -4.98
N VAL A 27 7.17 -4.77 -4.52
CA VAL A 27 6.06 -4.06 -3.88
C VAL A 27 6.15 -4.20 -2.37
N VAL A 28 6.08 -3.08 -1.64
CA VAL A 28 5.82 -3.07 -0.20
C VAL A 28 4.36 -2.71 0.02
N LEU A 29 3.58 -3.63 0.60
CA LEU A 29 2.13 -3.51 0.75
C LEU A 29 1.73 -3.44 2.23
N ALA A 30 1.24 -2.27 2.64
CA ALA A 30 0.84 -1.96 4.00
C ALA A 30 -0.64 -2.25 4.26
N HIS A 31 -0.96 -2.73 5.47
CA HIS A 31 -2.31 -3.10 5.88
C HIS A 31 -3.11 -1.91 6.47
N PRO A 32 -4.46 -2.06 6.62
CA PRO A 32 -5.31 -1.06 7.26
C PRO A 32 -4.92 -0.76 8.71
N HIS A 33 -5.66 0.16 9.33
CA HIS A 33 -5.36 0.69 10.66
C HIS A 33 -5.18 -0.42 11.72
N PRO A 34 -4.04 -0.45 12.44
CA PRO A 34 -3.70 -1.48 13.42
C PRO A 34 -4.77 -1.65 14.51
N GLN A 35 -5.25 -0.54 15.08
CA GLN A 35 -6.21 -0.57 16.19
C GLN A 35 -7.64 -0.96 15.77
N TYR A 36 -7.93 -1.06 14.48
CA TYR A 36 -9.23 -1.51 13.95
C TYR A 36 -9.15 -2.89 13.29
N GLY A 37 -8.19 -3.72 13.75
CA GLY A 37 -8.05 -5.11 13.30
C GLY A 37 -7.32 -5.28 11.96
N GLY A 38 -6.67 -4.24 11.46
CA GLY A 38 -5.81 -4.33 10.28
C GLY A 38 -4.62 -5.24 10.52
N THR A 39 -4.34 -6.14 9.57
CA THR A 39 -3.18 -7.03 9.56
C THR A 39 -2.74 -7.29 8.12
N MET A 40 -1.54 -7.82 7.92
CA MET A 40 -1.05 -8.27 6.61
C MET A 40 -1.92 -9.38 5.97
N HIS A 41 -2.88 -9.94 6.72
CA HIS A 41 -3.83 -10.96 6.26
C HIS A 41 -5.21 -10.40 5.91
N THR A 42 -5.46 -9.10 6.10
CA THR A 42 -6.72 -8.44 5.70
C THR A 42 -7.06 -8.78 4.25
N LYS A 43 -8.33 -9.08 3.96
CA LYS A 43 -8.79 -9.58 2.64
C LYS A 43 -8.31 -8.71 1.47
N ALA A 44 -8.45 -7.39 1.57
CA ALA A 44 -8.01 -6.47 0.50
C ALA A 44 -6.48 -6.50 0.31
N VAL A 45 -5.70 -6.60 1.40
CA VAL A 45 -4.23 -6.77 1.34
C VAL A 45 -3.87 -8.09 0.65
N PHE A 46 -4.53 -9.17 1.02
CA PHE A 46 -4.28 -10.49 0.42
C PHE A 46 -4.61 -10.53 -1.07
N GLN A 47 -5.75 -9.96 -1.47
CA GLN A 47 -6.13 -9.92 -2.90
C GLN A 47 -5.23 -8.98 -3.69
N GLY A 48 -4.86 -7.82 -3.13
CA GLY A 48 -3.88 -6.93 -3.73
C GLY A 48 -2.53 -7.61 -3.96
N ALA A 49 -2.02 -8.33 -2.95
CA ALA A 49 -0.77 -9.08 -3.09
C ALA A 49 -0.86 -10.13 -4.21
N LYS A 50 -1.99 -10.84 -4.32
CA LYS A 50 -2.20 -11.81 -5.43
C LYS A 50 -2.20 -11.14 -6.80
N ALA A 51 -2.79 -9.95 -6.91
CA ALA A 51 -2.80 -9.18 -8.16
C ALA A 51 -1.38 -8.77 -8.55
N PHE A 52 -0.61 -8.19 -7.64
CA PHE A 52 0.79 -7.84 -7.89
C PHE A 52 1.63 -9.07 -8.29
N CYS A 53 1.45 -10.21 -7.61
CA CYS A 53 2.13 -11.45 -7.99
C CYS A 53 1.76 -11.93 -9.40
N ARG A 54 0.52 -11.75 -9.86
CA ARG A 54 0.10 -12.07 -11.24
C ARG A 54 0.79 -11.19 -12.27
N LEU A 55 1.10 -9.94 -11.90
CA LEU A 55 1.87 -8.99 -12.71
C LEU A 55 3.39 -9.27 -12.70
N GLY A 56 3.81 -10.34 -12.05
CA GLY A 56 5.22 -10.70 -11.96
C GLY A 56 6.00 -9.98 -10.87
N CYS A 57 5.32 -9.29 -9.94
CA CYS A 57 5.98 -8.58 -8.86
C CYS A 57 6.36 -9.51 -7.70
N ALA A 58 7.49 -9.19 -7.02
CA ALA A 58 7.75 -9.66 -5.67
C ALA A 58 7.01 -8.76 -4.67
N VAL A 59 6.30 -9.35 -3.69
CA VAL A 59 5.45 -8.59 -2.77
C VAL A 59 5.83 -8.86 -1.32
N LEU A 60 6.17 -7.80 -0.59
CA LEU A 60 6.31 -7.80 0.86
C LEU A 60 4.99 -7.35 1.49
N ARG A 61 4.36 -8.20 2.30
CA ARG A 61 3.31 -7.82 3.27
C ARG A 61 3.89 -7.94 4.66
N PHE A 62 3.62 -6.99 5.53
CA PHE A 62 4.13 -7.01 6.91
C PHE A 62 3.09 -6.49 7.88
N ASN A 63 3.24 -6.83 9.14
CA ASN A 63 2.47 -6.27 10.24
C ASN A 63 3.19 -5.06 10.81
N PHE A 64 2.50 -3.92 10.89
CA PHE A 64 3.00 -2.75 11.61
C PHE A 64 3.32 -3.08 13.07
N ARG A 65 4.10 -2.22 13.72
CA ARG A 65 4.41 -2.32 15.15
C ARG A 65 3.17 -2.58 16.00
N GLY A 66 3.27 -3.49 16.97
CA GLY A 66 2.18 -3.87 17.86
C GLY A 66 1.10 -4.76 17.25
N VAL A 67 1.27 -5.24 16.00
CA VAL A 67 0.33 -6.15 15.33
C VAL A 67 0.97 -7.53 15.18
N GLY A 68 0.23 -8.60 15.48
CA GLY A 68 0.72 -9.97 15.43
C GLY A 68 1.91 -10.15 16.35
N VAL A 69 3.04 -10.61 15.83
CA VAL A 69 4.31 -10.74 16.57
C VAL A 69 5.29 -9.60 16.31
N SER A 70 4.88 -8.55 15.60
CA SER A 70 5.68 -7.34 15.41
C SER A 70 5.91 -6.62 16.75
N ALA A 71 7.16 -6.23 17.01
CA ALA A 71 7.54 -5.51 18.21
C ALA A 71 6.94 -4.09 18.28
N GLY A 72 6.96 -3.50 19.47
CA GLY A 72 6.51 -2.12 19.70
C GLY A 72 5.01 -2.00 19.91
N THR A 73 4.51 -0.77 19.78
CA THR A 73 3.09 -0.42 19.92
C THR A 73 2.74 0.65 18.88
N PHE A 74 1.46 0.73 18.50
CA PHE A 74 0.94 1.77 17.61
C PHE A 74 1.31 3.17 18.11
N SER A 75 1.83 4.02 17.21
CA SER A 75 2.40 5.33 17.55
C SER A 75 1.70 6.52 16.87
N GLY A 76 0.50 6.30 16.33
CA GLY A 76 -0.30 7.36 15.72
C GLY A 76 0.09 7.71 14.28
N GLY A 77 0.97 6.93 13.67
CA GLY A 77 1.38 7.09 12.27
C GLY A 77 2.87 7.30 12.06
N ASP A 78 3.55 8.10 12.89
CA ASP A 78 4.98 8.42 12.69
C ASP A 78 5.86 7.18 12.70
N GLY A 79 5.67 6.31 13.68
CA GLY A 79 6.42 5.07 13.75
C GLY A 79 6.03 4.08 12.64
N GLU A 80 4.78 4.08 12.22
CA GLU A 80 4.31 3.23 11.11
C GLU A 80 4.92 3.68 9.77
N LEU A 81 5.19 4.98 9.58
CA LEU A 81 5.99 5.49 8.46
C LEU A 81 7.41 4.91 8.48
N ASP A 82 8.04 4.82 9.67
CA ASP A 82 9.38 4.25 9.80
C ASP A 82 9.38 2.72 9.60
N ASP A 83 8.33 2.02 10.05
CA ASP A 83 8.14 0.59 9.77
C ASP A 83 8.03 0.32 8.27
N PHE A 84 7.29 1.17 7.55
CA PHE A 84 7.17 1.06 6.10
C PHE A 84 8.52 1.28 5.40
N ARG A 85 9.31 2.27 5.83
CA ARG A 85 10.68 2.51 5.30
C ARG A 85 11.57 1.30 5.52
N ALA A 86 11.49 0.64 6.68
CA ALA A 86 12.22 -0.60 6.92
C ALA A 86 11.82 -1.72 5.93
N GLY A 87 10.53 -1.80 5.56
CA GLY A 87 10.04 -2.67 4.50
C GLY A 87 10.64 -2.32 3.13
N VAL A 88 10.73 -1.03 2.79
CA VAL A 88 11.38 -0.54 1.56
C VAL A 88 12.86 -0.90 1.56
N ASP A 89 13.57 -0.68 2.67
CA ASP A 89 14.99 -1.03 2.81
C ASP A 89 15.23 -2.52 2.59
N PHE A 90 14.38 -3.36 3.18
CA PHE A 90 14.47 -4.81 3.02
C PHE A 90 14.27 -5.24 1.56
N MET A 91 13.27 -4.70 0.86
CA MET A 91 12.99 -5.06 -0.53
C MET A 91 14.05 -4.50 -1.48
N ALA A 92 14.57 -3.29 -1.23
CA ALA A 92 15.68 -2.72 -2.00
C ALA A 92 16.96 -3.56 -1.91
N ALA A 93 17.28 -4.06 -0.71
CA ALA A 93 18.44 -4.91 -0.50
C ALA A 93 18.28 -6.31 -1.13
N ARG A 94 17.03 -6.84 -1.11
CA ARG A 94 16.72 -8.17 -1.66
C ARG A 94 16.67 -8.18 -3.18
N PHE A 95 16.20 -7.11 -3.81
CA PHE A 95 15.99 -6.98 -5.26
C PHE A 95 16.71 -5.73 -5.81
N PRO A 96 18.05 -5.73 -5.83
CA PRO A 96 18.82 -4.57 -6.28
C PRO A 96 18.54 -4.27 -7.76
N GLY A 97 18.25 -3.00 -8.07
CA GLY A 97 17.98 -2.55 -9.44
C GLY A 97 16.55 -2.81 -9.94
N VAL A 98 15.71 -3.47 -9.16
CA VAL A 98 14.27 -3.66 -9.46
C VAL A 98 13.48 -2.44 -9.01
N PRO A 99 12.52 -1.91 -9.82
CA PRO A 99 11.67 -0.80 -9.40
C PRO A 99 10.91 -1.10 -8.11
N LEU A 100 10.91 -0.18 -7.15
CA LEU A 100 10.15 -0.32 -5.90
C LEU A 100 8.80 0.40 -6.01
N TRP A 101 7.73 -0.28 -5.58
CA TRP A 101 6.38 0.27 -5.52
C TRP A 101 5.89 0.31 -4.08
N ALA A 102 5.33 1.45 -3.68
CA ALA A 102 4.72 1.65 -2.38
C ALA A 102 3.21 1.50 -2.48
N ALA A 103 2.64 0.49 -1.84
CA ALA A 103 1.21 0.18 -1.88
C ALA A 103 0.63 0.04 -0.48
N GLY A 104 -0.66 0.35 -0.32
CA GLY A 104 -1.33 0.17 0.97
C GLY A 104 -2.84 0.28 0.90
N VAL A 105 -3.49 -0.19 1.97
CA VAL A 105 -4.95 -0.18 2.11
C VAL A 105 -5.34 0.71 3.29
N SER A 106 -6.27 1.63 3.09
CA SER A 106 -6.79 2.56 4.11
C SER A 106 -5.66 3.34 4.82
N PHE A 107 -5.53 3.26 6.14
CA PHE A 107 -4.40 3.82 6.88
C PHE A 107 -3.04 3.46 6.24
N GLY A 108 -2.88 2.19 5.83
CA GLY A 108 -1.67 1.74 5.14
C GLY A 108 -1.45 2.44 3.80
N SER A 109 -2.49 2.91 3.11
CA SER A 109 -2.32 3.68 1.88
C SER A 109 -1.72 5.06 2.15
N TRP A 110 -2.15 5.72 3.22
CA TRP A 110 -1.54 6.98 3.65
C TRP A 110 -0.06 6.78 4.02
N VAL A 111 0.24 5.76 4.84
CA VAL A 111 1.62 5.46 5.26
C VAL A 111 2.49 5.17 4.04
N ALA A 112 2.06 4.23 3.17
CA ALA A 112 2.84 3.79 2.02
C ALA A 112 3.08 4.91 1.02
N MET A 113 2.01 5.63 0.63
CA MET A 113 2.12 6.69 -0.36
C MET A 113 2.95 7.87 0.18
N THR A 114 2.78 8.25 1.47
CA THR A 114 3.53 9.35 2.09
C THR A 114 5.01 9.03 2.25
N ALA A 115 5.34 7.82 2.73
CA ALA A 115 6.73 7.38 2.83
C ALA A 115 7.35 7.22 1.44
N GLY A 116 6.64 6.59 0.51
CA GLY A 116 7.08 6.37 -0.87
C GLY A 116 7.27 7.66 -1.66
N ALA A 117 6.43 8.68 -1.44
CA ALA A 117 6.60 9.99 -2.10
C ALA A 117 7.94 10.65 -1.75
N LYS A 118 8.46 10.39 -0.55
CA LYS A 118 9.71 10.97 -0.02
C LYS A 118 10.95 10.09 -0.22
N ASP A 119 10.82 8.88 -0.76
CA ASP A 119 11.93 7.95 -0.99
C ASP A 119 12.23 7.82 -2.48
N ASP A 120 13.38 8.31 -2.93
CA ASP A 120 13.75 8.34 -4.35
C ASP A 120 13.86 6.96 -5.01
N ARG A 121 13.98 5.89 -4.22
CA ARG A 121 14.00 4.51 -4.70
C ARG A 121 12.62 4.01 -5.14
N VAL A 122 11.56 4.63 -4.62
CA VAL A 122 10.17 4.26 -4.94
C VAL A 122 9.75 4.96 -6.23
N ALA A 123 9.34 4.18 -7.21
CA ALA A 123 8.91 4.66 -8.52
C ALA A 123 7.39 4.93 -8.60
N THR A 124 6.58 4.16 -7.87
CA THR A 124 5.13 4.14 -8.01
C THR A 124 4.43 4.12 -6.65
N LEU A 125 3.34 4.90 -6.53
CA LEU A 125 2.52 5.03 -5.32
C LEU A 125 1.12 4.46 -5.60
N ILE A 126 0.63 3.55 -4.74
CA ILE A 126 -0.66 2.87 -4.94
C ILE A 126 -1.48 2.93 -3.65
N GLY A 127 -2.62 3.61 -3.71
CA GLY A 127 -3.53 3.77 -2.58
C GLY A 127 -4.86 3.05 -2.83
N ILE A 128 -5.23 2.16 -1.91
CA ILE A 128 -6.50 1.43 -1.91
C ILE A 128 -7.33 1.90 -0.73
N ALA A 129 -8.59 2.28 -0.92
CA ALA A 129 -9.49 2.87 0.09
C ALA A 129 -8.85 4.10 0.77
N VAL A 130 -8.43 5.08 -0.01
CA VAL A 130 -7.58 6.19 0.44
C VAL A 130 -8.30 7.10 1.45
N PRO A 131 -7.77 7.28 2.68
CA PRO A 131 -8.39 8.05 3.74
C PRO A 131 -8.09 9.57 3.61
N ALA A 132 -8.44 10.17 2.47
CA ALA A 132 -8.06 11.51 2.05
C ALA A 132 -8.49 12.64 2.99
N LYS A 133 -9.54 12.43 3.82
CA LYS A 133 -10.00 13.42 4.83
C LYS A 133 -9.37 13.23 6.21
N LEU A 134 -8.78 12.08 6.48
CA LEU A 134 -8.31 11.71 7.81
C LEU A 134 -6.82 12.00 8.02
N TYR A 135 -6.07 12.08 6.93
CA TYR A 135 -4.61 12.23 6.96
C TYR A 135 -4.12 13.23 5.92
N ASP A 136 -2.92 13.77 6.14
CA ASP A 136 -2.26 14.67 5.19
C ASP A 136 -1.62 13.91 4.03
N PHE A 137 -2.06 14.20 2.81
CA PHE A 137 -1.53 13.67 1.56
C PHE A 137 -0.72 14.71 0.75
N SER A 138 -0.27 15.81 1.38
CA SER A 138 0.47 16.87 0.68
C SER A 138 1.69 16.33 -0.07
N ALA A 139 2.49 15.47 0.56
CA ALA A 139 3.65 14.85 -0.08
C ALA A 139 3.29 14.00 -1.31
N VAL A 140 2.13 13.32 -1.27
CA VAL A 140 1.62 12.52 -2.40
C VAL A 140 1.12 13.42 -3.53
N ARG A 141 0.36 14.45 -3.16
CA ARG A 141 -0.17 15.44 -4.12
C ARG A 141 0.94 16.09 -4.93
N ASP A 142 2.02 16.50 -4.26
CA ASP A 142 3.09 17.28 -4.85
C ASP A 142 4.16 16.40 -5.55
N SER A 143 4.13 15.07 -5.33
CA SER A 143 5.05 14.11 -5.95
C SER A 143 4.84 14.01 -7.46
N GLN A 144 5.93 13.90 -8.22
CA GLN A 144 5.92 13.65 -9.67
C GLN A 144 5.93 12.15 -10.03
N LYS A 145 5.91 11.26 -9.03
CA LYS A 145 5.87 9.81 -9.24
C LYS A 145 4.49 9.37 -9.74
N ALA A 146 4.44 8.29 -10.49
CA ALA A 146 3.19 7.66 -10.88
C ALA A 146 2.38 7.28 -9.63
N LYS A 147 1.10 7.64 -9.61
CA LYS A 147 0.20 7.37 -8.50
C LYS A 147 -1.15 6.84 -8.96
N TYR A 148 -1.57 5.78 -8.30
CA TYR A 148 -2.79 5.05 -8.61
C TYR A 148 -3.68 4.99 -7.39
N PHE A 149 -4.95 5.34 -7.57
CA PHE A 149 -5.96 5.34 -6.52
C PHE A 149 -7.03 4.31 -6.87
N ILE A 150 -7.40 3.45 -5.92
CA ILE A 150 -8.51 2.50 -6.03
C ILE A 150 -9.44 2.75 -4.87
N HIS A 151 -10.72 3.06 -5.15
CA HIS A 151 -11.63 3.48 -4.10
C HIS A 151 -13.05 2.95 -4.31
N GLY A 152 -13.75 2.66 -3.21
CA GLY A 152 -15.15 2.24 -3.26
C GLY A 152 -16.11 3.42 -3.43
N GLU A 153 -17.09 3.28 -4.32
CA GLU A 153 -18.10 4.33 -4.56
C GLU A 153 -18.88 4.71 -3.31
N HIS A 154 -19.24 3.69 -2.51
CA HIS A 154 -20.05 3.85 -1.30
C HIS A 154 -19.21 3.82 0.00
N ASP A 155 -17.95 4.21 -0.07
CA ASP A 155 -17.10 4.31 1.11
C ASP A 155 -17.61 5.39 2.07
N GLN A 156 -18.13 4.96 3.22
CA GLN A 156 -18.72 5.85 4.22
C GLN A 156 -17.68 6.45 5.17
N LEU A 157 -16.53 5.80 5.35
CA LEU A 157 -15.44 6.31 6.18
C LEU A 157 -14.66 7.40 5.44
N CYS A 158 -14.43 7.19 4.16
CA CYS A 158 -13.65 8.06 3.30
C CYS A 158 -14.44 8.36 2.03
N PRO A 159 -15.39 9.32 2.08
CA PRO A 159 -16.28 9.59 0.95
C PRO A 159 -15.52 9.85 -0.35
N LEU A 160 -15.96 9.22 -1.44
CA LEU A 160 -15.35 9.29 -2.77
C LEU A 160 -15.06 10.74 -3.22
N ARG A 161 -15.91 11.70 -2.84
CA ARG A 161 -15.68 13.12 -3.13
C ARG A 161 -14.30 13.60 -2.63
N ALA A 162 -13.87 13.18 -1.45
CA ALA A 162 -12.58 13.60 -0.90
C ALA A 162 -11.40 13.01 -1.69
N VAL A 163 -11.57 11.80 -2.22
CA VAL A 163 -10.56 11.17 -3.10
C VAL A 163 -10.51 11.89 -4.45
N TRP A 164 -11.66 12.29 -5.01
CA TRP A 164 -11.72 13.13 -6.21
C TRP A 164 -11.03 14.49 -6.01
N GLU A 165 -11.20 15.12 -4.84
CA GLU A 165 -10.53 16.38 -4.50
C GLU A 165 -9.01 16.20 -4.43
N LEU A 166 -8.53 15.14 -3.75
CA LEU A 166 -7.11 14.78 -3.70
C LEU A 166 -6.56 14.47 -5.11
N TYR A 167 -7.27 13.64 -5.87
CA TYR A 167 -6.90 13.29 -7.24
C TYR A 167 -6.78 14.53 -8.12
N GLY A 168 -7.79 15.42 -8.08
CA GLY A 168 -7.79 16.64 -8.88
C GLY A 168 -6.62 17.57 -8.58
N GLN A 169 -6.13 17.60 -7.32
CA GLN A 169 -5.00 18.41 -6.88
C GLN A 169 -3.64 17.73 -7.07
N SER A 170 -3.61 16.42 -7.30
CA SER A 170 -2.36 15.68 -7.43
C SER A 170 -1.68 15.95 -8.78
N ALA A 171 -0.35 16.01 -8.76
CA ALA A 171 0.47 16.12 -9.98
C ALA A 171 0.36 14.83 -10.82
N GLU A 172 0.57 14.94 -12.13
CA GLU A 172 0.66 13.79 -13.05
C GLU A 172 2.01 13.05 -12.85
N PRO A 173 2.11 11.77 -13.28
CA PRO A 173 1.02 10.91 -13.79
C PRO A 173 0.17 10.32 -12.66
N LYS A 174 -1.13 10.20 -12.90
CA LYS A 174 -2.08 9.69 -11.91
C LYS A 174 -3.29 9.03 -12.57
N GLU A 175 -3.84 8.02 -11.93
CA GLU A 175 -5.11 7.38 -12.34
C GLU A 175 -5.96 7.03 -11.12
N LEU A 176 -7.27 7.00 -11.31
CA LEU A 176 -8.25 6.63 -10.28
C LEU A 176 -9.24 5.63 -10.85
N VAL A 177 -9.36 4.47 -10.20
CA VAL A 177 -10.43 3.51 -10.44
C VAL A 177 -11.41 3.56 -9.27
N VAL A 178 -12.68 3.72 -9.59
CA VAL A 178 -13.79 3.64 -8.64
C VAL A 178 -14.47 2.29 -8.81
N ILE A 179 -14.61 1.55 -7.72
CA ILE A 179 -15.32 0.27 -7.70
C ILE A 179 -16.78 0.55 -7.33
N ASP A 180 -17.68 0.34 -8.30
CA ASP A 180 -19.11 0.63 -8.17
C ASP A 180 -19.73 -0.14 -7.01
N GLY A 181 -20.49 0.56 -6.17
CA GLY A 181 -21.22 0.00 -5.03
C GLY A 181 -20.35 -0.59 -3.93
N ALA A 182 -19.02 -0.46 -3.99
CA ALA A 182 -18.12 -0.96 -2.96
C ALA A 182 -18.07 -0.01 -1.75
N ASP A 183 -18.03 -0.60 -0.55
CA ASP A 183 -17.76 0.10 0.70
C ASP A 183 -16.25 0.24 1.00
N HIS A 184 -15.91 0.75 2.18
CA HIS A 184 -14.52 0.95 2.60
C HIS A 184 -13.69 -0.34 2.65
N LEU A 185 -14.29 -1.47 2.98
CA LEU A 185 -13.61 -2.77 3.11
C LEU A 185 -13.75 -3.64 1.86
N PHE A 186 -14.47 -3.14 0.84
CA PHE A 186 -14.81 -3.87 -0.39
C PHE A 186 -15.53 -5.19 -0.11
N ASP A 187 -16.43 -5.23 0.90
CA ASP A 187 -17.16 -6.43 1.26
C ASP A 187 -17.97 -6.96 0.07
N GLY A 188 -17.75 -8.24 -0.24
CA GLY A 188 -18.32 -8.89 -1.44
C GLY A 188 -17.66 -8.50 -2.77
N ARG A 189 -16.74 -7.51 -2.79
CA ARG A 189 -16.10 -6.97 -4.00
C ARG A 189 -14.57 -6.92 -3.96
N VAL A 190 -13.95 -7.60 -3.00
CA VAL A 190 -12.47 -7.59 -2.86
C VAL A 190 -11.71 -8.15 -4.08
N THR A 191 -12.37 -8.95 -4.94
CA THR A 191 -11.80 -9.41 -6.20
C THR A 191 -11.66 -8.29 -7.22
N GLU A 192 -12.59 -7.33 -7.21
CA GLU A 192 -12.53 -6.16 -8.09
C GLU A 192 -11.35 -5.24 -7.77
N VAL A 193 -10.87 -5.23 -6.52
CA VAL A 193 -9.60 -4.57 -6.16
C VAL A 193 -8.42 -5.21 -6.92
N ALA A 194 -8.39 -6.54 -7.02
CA ALA A 194 -7.34 -7.24 -7.75
C ALA A 194 -7.42 -6.99 -9.26
N ASP A 195 -8.64 -6.91 -9.80
CA ASP A 195 -8.87 -6.58 -11.21
C ASP A 195 -8.43 -5.14 -11.51
N ALA A 196 -8.81 -4.17 -10.66
CA ALA A 196 -8.38 -2.78 -10.77
C ALA A 196 -6.85 -2.62 -10.75
N ILE A 197 -6.14 -3.35 -9.87
CA ILE A 197 -4.67 -3.37 -9.84
C ILE A 197 -4.11 -3.89 -11.17
N THR A 198 -4.69 -4.96 -11.70
CA THR A 198 -4.24 -5.57 -12.96
C THR A 198 -4.47 -4.64 -14.14
N ASP A 199 -5.62 -3.98 -14.20
CA ASP A 199 -5.97 -3.05 -15.28
C ASP A 199 -5.08 -1.79 -15.27
N LEU A 200 -4.81 -1.22 -14.08
CA LEU A 200 -4.00 -0.02 -13.93
C LEU A 200 -2.51 -0.26 -14.22
N LEU A 201 -1.98 -1.42 -13.85
CA LEU A 201 -0.53 -1.66 -13.82
C LEU A 201 -0.07 -2.71 -14.84
N GLY A 202 -0.99 -3.44 -15.46
CA GLY A 202 -0.66 -4.49 -16.42
C GLY A 202 -0.25 -3.97 -17.81
N GLN A 203 -0.38 -2.66 -18.04
CA GLN A 203 0.01 -2.00 -19.30
C GLN A 203 1.23 -1.06 -19.13
N ALA A 204 1.83 -1.01 -17.93
CA ALA A 204 2.93 -0.13 -17.58
C ALA A 204 4.31 -0.74 -17.84
#